data_8f671c64c20850b738a04ce1e730c5c6
#
_entry.id   8f671c64c20850b738a04ce1e730c5c6
#
_cell.length_a   1.000
_cell.length_b   1.000
_cell.length_c   1.000
_cell.angle_alpha   90.00
_cell.angle_beta   90.00
_cell.angle_gamma   90.00
#
_symmetry.space_group_name_H-M   'P 1'
#
loop_
_entity.id
_entity.type
_entity.pdbx_description
1 polymer ?
#
loop_
_entity_poly.entity_id
_entity_poly.type
_entity_poly.pdbx_seq_one_letter_code
_entity_poly.pdbx_strand_id
1 'polypeptide(L)'
;LTEKQWQDLIDFEGNANGFSVLASSREGIEGGLRISYATLGAFMKYPKESLPKKPTQKICDKKYGFFQQDKAFFAEVANELGLISNKSADDICYTIIDFEDGINLGWISEEYALEYLIKLVKNGIDTKKYNELLTKEDRISYLRALAIGSLINDAVAVFMENEKAILAGDFPFALMDKSQYKAQMNDIIQISIKNVYQSKEVIHKEVMGYKVINNLLDSFCTATNKKENGSASNYDELLLKLLPERFQFQKENLYDRLLHICHFVSLLTDGKAVELYKTIQANKS
;
A
#
# COMPACT_ATOMS: atom_id res chain seq x y z
N LEU A 1 2.77 -20.97 16.61
CA LEU A 1 3.05 -20.25 15.35
C LEU A 1 4.29 -20.81 14.68
N THR A 2 4.25 -21.00 13.36
CA THR A 2 5.47 -21.26 12.57
C THR A 2 6.28 -19.96 12.43
N GLU A 3 7.54 -20.08 12.00
CA GLU A 3 8.40 -18.89 11.77
C GLU A 3 7.78 -17.94 10.73
N LYS A 4 7.18 -18.47 9.66
CA LYS A 4 6.50 -17.67 8.62
C LYS A 4 5.26 -16.96 9.15
N GLN A 5 4.43 -17.66 9.93
CA GLN A 5 3.26 -17.06 10.57
C GLN A 5 3.65 -15.96 11.55
N TRP A 6 4.72 -16.18 12.32
CA TRP A 6 5.26 -15.16 13.19
C TRP A 6 5.76 -13.95 12.40
N GLN A 7 6.47 -14.20 11.28
CA GLN A 7 6.99 -13.14 10.42
C GLN A 7 5.86 -12.31 9.79
N ASP A 8 4.76 -12.94 9.36
CA ASP A 8 3.59 -12.26 8.83
C ASP A 8 2.99 -11.24 9.82
N LEU A 9 2.97 -11.59 11.12
CA LEU A 9 2.41 -10.74 12.17
C LEU A 9 3.33 -9.59 12.58
N ILE A 10 4.65 -9.83 12.69
CA ILE A 10 5.60 -8.80 13.13
C ILE A 10 6.03 -7.84 12.02
N ASP A 11 5.80 -8.22 10.77
CA ASP A 11 6.15 -7.45 9.56
C ASP A 11 4.94 -7.39 8.64
N PHE A 12 3.79 -6.96 9.19
CA PHE A 12 2.52 -6.91 8.50
C PHE A 12 2.63 -6.02 7.24
N GLU A 13 2.48 -6.63 6.07
CA GLU A 13 2.76 -5.98 4.78
C GLU A 13 1.49 -5.58 4.06
N GLY A 14 1.42 -4.31 3.63
CA GLY A 14 0.27 -3.75 2.94
C GLY A 14 -0.09 -4.45 1.64
N ASN A 15 0.90 -4.95 0.85
CA ASN A 15 0.62 -5.69 -0.37
C ASN A 15 -0.02 -7.06 -0.08
N ALA A 16 0.46 -7.76 0.95
CA ALA A 16 -0.14 -9.03 1.40
C ALA A 16 -1.55 -8.79 1.94
N ASN A 17 -1.75 -7.74 2.74
CA ASN A 17 -3.07 -7.36 3.23
C ASN A 17 -4.03 -6.98 2.10
N GLY A 18 -3.57 -6.26 1.10
CA GLY A 18 -4.36 -5.92 -0.08
C GLY A 18 -4.82 -7.17 -0.83
N PHE A 19 -3.95 -8.15 -1.02
CA PHE A 19 -4.32 -9.44 -1.61
C PHE A 19 -5.39 -10.15 -0.77
N SER A 20 -5.21 -10.26 0.54
CA SER A 20 -6.22 -10.82 1.45
C SER A 20 -7.57 -10.10 1.35
N VAL A 21 -7.58 -8.77 1.33
CA VAL A 21 -8.81 -7.96 1.22
C VAL A 21 -9.53 -8.21 -0.10
N LEU A 22 -8.79 -8.35 -1.21
CA LEU A 22 -9.36 -8.63 -2.53
C LEU A 22 -9.85 -10.07 -2.67
N ALA A 23 -9.17 -11.01 -2.03
CA ALA A 23 -9.47 -12.45 -2.05
C ALA A 23 -10.54 -12.88 -1.05
N SER A 24 -10.70 -12.12 0.05
CA SER A 24 -11.62 -12.48 1.14
C SER A 24 -13.07 -12.38 0.73
N SER A 25 -13.88 -13.31 1.20
CA SER A 25 -15.34 -13.23 1.11
C SER A 25 -15.86 -11.99 1.84
N ARG A 26 -16.86 -11.32 1.26
CA ARG A 26 -17.59 -10.22 1.91
C ARG A 26 -18.85 -10.74 2.53
N GLU A 27 -19.34 -10.05 3.56
CA GLU A 27 -20.61 -10.33 4.21
C GLU A 27 -21.72 -10.45 3.16
N GLY A 28 -22.38 -11.62 3.11
CA GLY A 28 -23.42 -11.93 2.13
C GLY A 28 -22.96 -12.23 0.70
N ILE A 29 -21.65 -12.21 0.41
CA ILE A 29 -21.08 -12.49 -0.91
C ILE A 29 -19.91 -13.45 -0.77
N GLU A 30 -20.13 -14.70 -1.09
CA GLU A 30 -19.08 -15.71 -1.16
C GLU A 30 -18.09 -15.38 -2.28
N GLY A 31 -16.77 -15.47 -2.01
CA GLY A 31 -15.70 -15.25 -3.00
C GLY A 31 -15.26 -13.79 -3.20
N GLY A 32 -15.48 -12.90 -2.24
CA GLY A 32 -14.91 -11.54 -2.25
C GLY A 32 -15.47 -10.64 -3.35
N LEU A 33 -14.57 -9.87 -4.01
CA LEU A 33 -14.94 -8.94 -5.08
C LEU A 33 -15.24 -9.62 -6.42
N ARG A 34 -15.06 -10.93 -6.53
CA ARG A 34 -15.22 -11.71 -7.78
C ARG A 34 -14.42 -11.13 -8.95
N ILE A 35 -13.21 -10.68 -8.66
CA ILE A 35 -12.29 -10.18 -9.68
C ILE A 35 -11.61 -11.35 -10.39
N SER A 36 -11.23 -11.14 -11.66
CA SER A 36 -10.54 -12.17 -12.43
C SER A 36 -9.13 -12.44 -11.88
N TYR A 37 -8.57 -13.62 -12.14
CA TYR A 37 -7.17 -13.93 -11.81
C TYR A 37 -6.21 -12.94 -12.48
N ALA A 38 -6.50 -12.48 -13.69
CA ALA A 38 -5.70 -11.46 -14.36
C ALA A 38 -5.64 -10.15 -13.55
N THR A 39 -6.76 -9.72 -12.96
CA THR A 39 -6.81 -8.54 -12.09
C THR A 39 -6.05 -8.77 -10.78
N LEU A 40 -6.22 -9.94 -10.15
CA LEU A 40 -5.43 -10.32 -8.97
C LEU A 40 -3.95 -10.38 -9.27
N GLY A 41 -3.56 -10.96 -10.42
CA GLY A 41 -2.19 -11.04 -10.87
C GLY A 41 -1.55 -9.67 -11.10
N ALA A 42 -2.29 -8.74 -11.69
CA ALA A 42 -1.83 -7.35 -11.86
C ALA A 42 -1.58 -6.65 -10.51
N PHE A 43 -2.35 -7.01 -9.47
CA PHE A 43 -2.17 -6.50 -8.11
C PHE A 43 -0.97 -7.12 -7.38
N MET A 44 -0.53 -8.33 -7.78
CA MET A 44 0.51 -9.10 -7.09
C MET A 44 1.93 -8.54 -7.32
N LYS A 45 2.25 -7.44 -6.67
CA LYS A 45 3.54 -6.74 -6.81
C LYS A 45 4.74 -7.57 -6.33
N TYR A 46 4.59 -8.35 -5.27
CA TYR A 46 5.65 -9.15 -4.63
C TYR A 46 5.20 -10.61 -4.46
N PRO A 47 5.31 -11.45 -5.50
CA PRO A 47 4.77 -12.81 -5.46
C PRO A 47 5.64 -13.78 -4.65
N LYS A 48 5.83 -13.52 -3.36
CA LYS A 48 6.58 -14.35 -2.42
C LYS A 48 6.02 -14.30 -1.00
N GLU A 49 6.40 -15.27 -0.21
CA GLU A 49 6.11 -15.34 1.23
C GLU A 49 6.94 -14.33 2.03
N SER A 50 6.57 -14.12 3.30
CA SER A 50 7.30 -13.28 4.24
C SER A 50 8.74 -13.74 4.51
N LEU A 51 8.99 -15.05 4.45
CA LEU A 51 10.32 -15.66 4.56
C LEU A 51 10.67 -16.53 3.34
N PRO A 52 11.96 -16.57 2.94
CA PRO A 52 13.09 -15.82 3.48
C PRO A 52 13.02 -14.33 3.09
N LYS A 53 13.58 -13.47 3.95
CA LYS A 53 13.75 -12.03 3.63
C LYS A 53 14.84 -11.88 2.58
N LYS A 54 14.54 -11.14 1.49
CA LYS A 54 15.48 -10.79 0.41
C LYS A 54 16.35 -11.96 -0.08
N PRO A 55 15.76 -13.10 -0.51
CA PRO A 55 16.51 -14.29 -0.87
C PRO A 55 17.49 -14.08 -2.05
N THR A 56 17.21 -13.15 -2.96
CA THR A 56 18.01 -12.88 -4.15
C THR A 56 18.62 -11.48 -4.19
N GLN A 57 18.37 -10.63 -3.20
CA GLN A 57 18.74 -9.19 -3.18
C GLN A 57 18.13 -8.36 -4.32
N LYS A 58 17.19 -8.90 -5.08
CA LYS A 58 16.47 -8.20 -6.14
C LYS A 58 15.40 -7.28 -5.55
N ILE A 59 14.91 -6.31 -6.32
CA ILE A 59 13.84 -5.38 -5.90
C ILE A 59 12.56 -6.13 -5.50
N CYS A 60 12.23 -7.24 -6.20
CA CYS A 60 11.08 -8.08 -5.86
C CYS A 60 11.15 -8.73 -4.47
N ASP A 61 12.32 -8.77 -3.86
CA ASP A 61 12.51 -9.33 -2.52
C ASP A 61 12.31 -8.32 -1.40
N LYS A 62 12.08 -7.04 -1.74
CA LYS A 62 11.96 -5.95 -0.77
C LYS A 62 10.81 -6.18 0.21
N LYS A 63 9.71 -6.75 -0.28
CA LYS A 63 8.46 -6.99 0.45
C LYS A 63 7.92 -8.38 0.12
N TYR A 64 6.71 -8.71 0.62
CA TYR A 64 6.03 -9.97 0.30
C TYR A 64 4.55 -9.69 -0.06
N GLY A 65 3.88 -10.65 -0.71
CA GLY A 65 2.61 -10.41 -1.38
C GLY A 65 1.43 -11.21 -0.86
N PHE A 66 1.64 -12.13 0.09
CA PHE A 66 0.54 -12.89 0.70
C PHE A 66 0.91 -13.41 2.08
N PHE A 67 -0.09 -13.54 2.94
CA PHE A 67 0.02 -14.17 4.26
C PHE A 67 -0.09 -15.69 4.16
N GLN A 68 0.39 -16.41 5.16
CA GLN A 68 0.29 -17.87 5.18
C GLN A 68 -1.15 -18.38 5.10
N GLN A 69 -2.11 -17.61 5.58
CA GLN A 69 -3.56 -17.89 5.43
C GLN A 69 -3.98 -17.96 3.95
N ASP A 70 -3.44 -17.09 3.11
CA ASP A 70 -3.84 -16.95 1.71
C ASP A 70 -3.02 -17.82 0.75
N LYS A 71 -2.05 -18.56 1.27
CA LYS A 71 -1.04 -19.28 0.47
C LYS A 71 -1.63 -20.21 -0.59
N ALA A 72 -2.68 -20.94 -0.25
CA ALA A 72 -3.29 -21.91 -1.17
C ALA A 72 -3.95 -21.20 -2.35
N PHE A 73 -4.73 -20.16 -2.08
CA PHE A 73 -5.38 -19.36 -3.12
C PHE A 73 -4.39 -18.55 -3.96
N PHE A 74 -3.37 -17.98 -3.31
CA PHE A 74 -2.30 -17.30 -4.03
C PHE A 74 -1.59 -18.24 -5.01
N ALA A 75 -1.28 -19.47 -4.61
CA ALA A 75 -0.66 -20.47 -5.47
C ALA A 75 -1.53 -20.83 -6.67
N GLU A 76 -2.85 -20.95 -6.47
CA GLU A 76 -3.82 -21.19 -7.54
C GLU A 76 -3.76 -20.06 -8.59
N VAL A 77 -3.89 -18.80 -8.16
CA VAL A 77 -3.81 -17.62 -9.05
C VAL A 77 -2.47 -17.55 -9.77
N ALA A 78 -1.36 -17.76 -9.06
CA ALA A 78 -0.01 -17.70 -9.62
C ALA A 78 0.22 -18.79 -10.67
N ASN A 79 -0.29 -20.00 -10.46
CA ASN A 79 -0.18 -21.11 -11.40
C ASN A 79 -0.97 -20.85 -12.69
N GLU A 80 -2.22 -20.38 -12.57
CA GLU A 80 -3.07 -20.05 -13.73
C GLU A 80 -2.47 -18.95 -14.60
N LEU A 81 -1.79 -17.98 -13.98
CA LEU A 81 -1.21 -16.84 -14.69
C LEU A 81 0.27 -17.02 -15.09
N GLY A 82 0.91 -18.10 -14.67
CA GLY A 82 2.35 -18.30 -14.90
C GLY A 82 3.24 -17.25 -14.21
N LEU A 83 2.77 -16.64 -13.12
CA LEU A 83 3.41 -15.50 -12.47
C LEU A 83 4.58 -15.84 -11.53
N ILE A 84 5.21 -16.95 -11.70
CA ILE A 84 6.30 -17.41 -10.83
C ILE A 84 7.51 -16.44 -10.83
N SER A 85 7.55 -15.41 -11.70
CA SER A 85 8.74 -14.56 -11.87
C SER A 85 8.53 -13.06 -12.17
N ASN A 86 7.36 -12.43 -12.04
CA ASN A 86 7.15 -11.06 -12.57
C ASN A 86 6.95 -9.95 -11.54
N LYS A 87 7.45 -8.74 -11.88
CA LYS A 87 7.49 -7.49 -11.13
C LYS A 87 6.76 -6.35 -11.84
N SER A 88 6.13 -5.43 -11.14
CA SER A 88 5.27 -4.40 -11.70
C SER A 88 5.57 -2.95 -11.30
N ALA A 89 4.91 -2.01 -11.99
CA ALA A 89 5.13 -0.58 -12.10
C ALA A 89 4.19 0.23 -11.17
N ASP A 90 4.44 0.28 -9.86
CA ASP A 90 3.64 1.03 -8.89
C ASP A 90 4.19 2.44 -8.58
N ASP A 91 5.46 2.69 -8.91
CA ASP A 91 6.20 3.84 -8.40
C ASP A 91 5.86 5.18 -9.10
N ILE A 92 5.28 5.16 -10.31
CA ILE A 92 5.05 6.37 -11.12
C ILE A 92 3.97 7.27 -10.53
N CYS A 93 2.80 6.71 -10.24
CA CYS A 93 1.65 7.50 -9.79
C CYS A 93 1.88 8.12 -8.42
N TYR A 94 2.40 7.36 -7.46
CA TYR A 94 2.67 7.89 -6.13
C TYR A 94 3.65 9.06 -6.14
N THR A 95 4.76 8.94 -6.87
CA THR A 95 5.77 10.00 -6.93
C THR A 95 5.19 11.32 -7.43
N ILE A 96 4.38 11.30 -8.46
CA ILE A 96 3.82 12.51 -9.07
C ILE A 96 2.64 13.06 -8.26
N ILE A 97 1.78 12.21 -7.71
CA ILE A 97 0.64 12.64 -6.91
C ILE A 97 1.09 13.25 -5.58
N ASP A 98 2.02 12.62 -4.86
CA ASP A 98 2.53 13.16 -3.60
C ASP A 98 3.24 14.51 -3.80
N PHE A 99 3.90 14.68 -4.94
CA PHE A 99 4.51 15.96 -5.31
C PHE A 99 3.45 17.04 -5.56
N GLU A 100 2.37 16.71 -6.28
CA GLU A 100 1.22 17.60 -6.49
C GLU A 100 0.56 17.99 -5.16
N ASP A 101 0.35 17.03 -4.26
CA ASP A 101 -0.22 17.31 -2.94
C ASP A 101 0.64 18.27 -2.15
N GLY A 102 1.98 18.11 -2.22
CA GLY A 102 2.92 19.05 -1.60
C GLY A 102 2.80 20.47 -2.14
N ILE A 103 2.48 20.64 -3.43
CA ILE A 103 2.25 21.94 -4.06
C ILE A 103 0.91 22.52 -3.61
N ASN A 104 -0.16 21.71 -3.65
CA ASN A 104 -1.51 22.14 -3.29
C ASN A 104 -1.62 22.53 -1.81
N LEU A 105 -0.87 21.85 -0.93
CA LEU A 105 -0.75 22.18 0.48
C LEU A 105 0.20 23.36 0.78
N GLY A 106 0.87 23.90 -0.24
CA GLY A 106 1.80 25.03 -0.10
C GLY A 106 3.15 24.67 0.54
N TRP A 107 3.49 23.38 0.64
CA TRP A 107 4.78 22.90 1.17
C TRP A 107 5.89 22.90 0.12
N ILE A 108 5.51 22.90 -1.15
CA ILE A 108 6.41 23.05 -2.31
C ILE A 108 5.96 24.30 -3.08
N SER A 109 6.89 25.19 -3.42
CA SER A 109 6.54 26.39 -4.19
C SER A 109 6.10 26.02 -5.61
N GLU A 110 5.11 26.74 -6.15
CA GLU A 110 4.59 26.50 -7.50
C GLU A 110 5.68 26.60 -8.57
N GLU A 111 6.50 27.61 -8.49
CA GLU A 111 7.58 27.84 -9.47
C GLU A 111 8.56 26.67 -9.52
N TYR A 112 8.91 26.15 -8.35
CA TYR A 112 9.82 25.01 -8.22
C TYR A 112 9.17 23.74 -8.80
N ALA A 113 7.89 23.55 -8.51
CA ALA A 113 7.13 22.41 -8.96
C ALA A 113 6.92 22.39 -10.48
N LEU A 114 6.58 23.54 -11.05
CA LEU A 114 6.42 23.68 -12.49
C LEU A 114 7.71 23.33 -13.23
N GLU A 115 8.87 23.79 -12.72
CA GLU A 115 10.18 23.49 -13.33
C GLU A 115 10.42 21.98 -13.46
N TYR A 116 10.11 21.19 -12.42
CA TYR A 116 10.33 19.74 -12.44
C TYR A 116 9.32 19.00 -13.31
N LEU A 117 8.04 19.37 -13.25
CA LEU A 117 7.01 18.77 -14.09
C LEU A 117 7.23 19.07 -15.57
N ILE A 118 7.63 20.29 -15.91
CA ILE A 118 7.96 20.69 -17.29
C ILE A 118 9.11 19.86 -17.85
N LYS A 119 10.13 19.55 -17.05
CA LYS A 119 11.25 18.68 -17.46
C LYS A 119 10.80 17.26 -17.82
N LEU A 120 9.73 16.72 -17.18
CA LEU A 120 9.14 15.43 -17.52
C LEU A 120 8.33 15.49 -18.82
N VAL A 121 7.60 16.57 -19.04
CA VAL A 121 6.68 16.73 -20.17
C VAL A 121 7.41 17.14 -21.45
N LYS A 122 8.53 17.86 -21.33
CA LYS A 122 9.32 18.39 -22.46
C LYS A 122 8.44 19.15 -23.48
N ASN A 123 8.39 18.64 -24.72
CA ASN A 123 7.67 19.27 -25.84
C ASN A 123 6.17 18.91 -25.91
N GLY A 124 5.64 18.19 -24.95
CA GLY A 124 4.23 17.74 -24.93
C GLY A 124 3.25 18.80 -24.44
N ILE A 125 3.72 20.00 -24.05
CA ILE A 125 2.85 21.07 -23.56
C ILE A 125 2.22 21.82 -24.73
N ASP A 126 0.89 21.77 -24.80
CA ASP A 126 0.14 22.73 -25.64
C ASP A 126 0.11 24.08 -24.93
N THR A 127 0.96 24.99 -25.41
CA THR A 127 1.15 26.33 -24.84
C THR A 127 -0.16 27.14 -24.85
N LYS A 128 -1.00 26.98 -25.89
CA LYS A 128 -2.29 27.68 -25.98
C LYS A 128 -3.21 27.22 -24.87
N LYS A 129 -3.41 25.90 -24.76
CA LYS A 129 -4.23 25.30 -23.72
C LYS A 129 -3.71 25.64 -22.32
N TYR A 130 -2.41 25.57 -22.10
CA TYR A 130 -1.79 25.91 -20.81
C TYR A 130 -2.06 27.35 -20.39
N ASN A 131 -1.97 28.31 -21.33
CA ASN A 131 -2.22 29.73 -21.06
C ASN A 131 -3.72 30.05 -20.86
N GLU A 132 -4.62 29.21 -21.33
CA GLU A 132 -6.06 29.34 -21.09
C GLU A 132 -6.48 28.87 -19.69
N LEU A 133 -5.63 28.12 -18.97
CA LEU A 133 -5.90 27.65 -17.61
C LEU A 133 -5.73 28.81 -16.61
N LEU A 134 -6.83 29.17 -15.97
CA LEU A 134 -6.90 30.36 -15.12
C LEU A 134 -6.35 30.14 -13.73
N THR A 135 -6.56 28.94 -13.16
CA THR A 135 -6.15 28.64 -11.80
C THR A 135 -4.79 27.91 -11.74
N LYS A 136 -4.13 28.02 -10.60
CA LYS A 136 -2.92 27.28 -10.29
C LYS A 136 -3.18 25.77 -10.33
N GLU A 137 -4.27 25.37 -9.69
CA GLU A 137 -4.68 23.99 -9.56
C GLU A 137 -4.90 23.33 -10.93
N ASP A 138 -5.54 24.04 -11.86
CA ASP A 138 -5.75 23.56 -13.22
C ASP A 138 -4.45 23.35 -13.98
N ARG A 139 -3.51 24.31 -13.86
CA ARG A 139 -2.18 24.21 -14.49
C ARG A 139 -1.36 23.04 -13.95
N ILE A 140 -1.38 22.83 -12.64
CA ILE A 140 -0.67 21.73 -12.00
C ILE A 140 -1.30 20.39 -12.40
N SER A 141 -2.63 20.28 -12.37
CA SER A 141 -3.37 19.08 -12.80
C SER A 141 -3.10 18.73 -14.27
N TYR A 142 -3.03 19.74 -15.14
CA TYR A 142 -2.69 19.54 -16.54
C TYR A 142 -1.27 19.00 -16.71
N LEU A 143 -0.27 19.59 -16.05
CA LEU A 143 1.12 19.14 -16.10
C LEU A 143 1.28 17.75 -15.47
N ARG A 144 0.59 17.47 -14.37
CA ARG A 144 0.55 16.11 -13.77
C ARG A 144 0.10 15.07 -14.77
N ALA A 145 -1.04 15.32 -15.44
CA ALA A 145 -1.59 14.36 -16.40
C ALA A 145 -0.60 14.09 -17.55
N LEU A 146 0.05 15.13 -18.08
CA LEU A 146 1.07 15.00 -19.10
C LEU A 146 2.33 14.27 -18.59
N ALA A 147 2.78 14.57 -17.37
CA ALA A 147 3.95 13.92 -16.75
C ALA A 147 3.71 12.42 -16.56
N ILE A 148 2.56 12.04 -16.01
CA ILE A 148 2.17 10.63 -15.85
C ILE A 148 2.11 9.94 -17.22
N GLY A 149 1.49 10.57 -18.22
CA GLY A 149 1.43 10.02 -19.59
C GLY A 149 2.83 9.82 -20.20
N SER A 150 3.75 10.76 -20.02
CA SER A 150 5.13 10.66 -20.48
C SER A 150 5.88 9.51 -19.81
N LEU A 151 5.72 9.36 -18.50
CA LEU A 151 6.35 8.29 -17.71
C LEU A 151 5.79 6.91 -18.06
N ILE A 152 4.47 6.80 -18.28
CA ILE A 152 3.84 5.54 -18.71
C ILE A 152 4.38 5.13 -20.09
N ASN A 153 4.41 6.05 -21.06
CA ASN A 153 4.93 5.76 -22.39
C ASN A 153 6.41 5.33 -22.35
N ASP A 154 7.20 5.97 -21.52
CA ASP A 154 8.61 5.61 -21.33
C ASP A 154 8.75 4.23 -20.66
N ALA A 155 7.95 3.94 -19.62
CA ALA A 155 7.94 2.62 -19.00
C ALA A 155 7.53 1.51 -19.97
N VAL A 156 6.55 1.77 -20.85
CA VAL A 156 6.16 0.84 -21.92
C VAL A 156 7.32 0.62 -22.88
N ALA A 157 8.01 1.67 -23.31
CA ALA A 157 9.18 1.54 -24.20
C ALA A 157 10.28 0.70 -23.54
N VAL A 158 10.65 0.98 -22.29
CA VAL A 158 11.63 0.18 -21.53
C VAL A 158 11.18 -1.27 -21.39
N PHE A 159 9.89 -1.52 -21.16
CA PHE A 159 9.35 -2.89 -21.09
C PHE A 159 9.53 -3.61 -22.43
N MET A 160 9.11 -3.01 -23.54
CA MET A 160 9.19 -3.62 -24.88
C MET A 160 10.63 -3.91 -25.31
N GLU A 161 11.56 -3.01 -24.98
CA GLU A 161 12.98 -3.23 -25.26
C GLU A 161 13.58 -4.40 -24.46
N ASN A 162 13.03 -4.69 -23.29
CA ASN A 162 13.54 -5.72 -22.37
C ASN A 162 12.58 -6.90 -22.19
N GLU A 163 11.51 -7.00 -22.99
CA GLU A 163 10.44 -7.98 -22.84
C GLU A 163 10.94 -9.40 -22.61
N LYS A 164 11.87 -9.87 -23.44
CA LYS A 164 12.42 -11.24 -23.34
C LYS A 164 13.10 -11.49 -22.00
N ALA A 165 13.91 -10.56 -21.52
CA ALA A 165 14.60 -10.68 -20.24
C ALA A 165 13.62 -10.57 -19.05
N ILE A 166 12.58 -9.74 -19.18
CA ILE A 166 11.52 -9.60 -18.18
C ILE A 166 10.73 -10.91 -18.06
N LEU A 167 10.28 -11.47 -19.19
CA LEU A 167 9.53 -12.72 -19.23
C LEU A 167 10.36 -13.93 -18.75
N ALA A 168 11.66 -13.92 -18.98
CA ALA A 168 12.59 -14.95 -18.48
C ALA A 168 12.93 -14.76 -16.97
N GLY A 169 12.55 -13.65 -16.34
CA GLY A 169 12.95 -13.33 -14.96
C GLY A 169 14.39 -12.85 -14.79
N ASP A 170 15.08 -12.53 -15.89
CA ASP A 170 16.48 -12.12 -15.93
C ASP A 170 16.69 -10.60 -15.87
N PHE A 171 15.62 -9.82 -15.78
CA PHE A 171 15.65 -8.37 -15.67
C PHE A 171 15.66 -7.92 -14.20
N PRO A 172 16.82 -7.53 -13.62
CA PRO A 172 16.94 -7.28 -12.18
C PRO A 172 16.56 -5.86 -11.74
N PHE A 173 16.10 -5.02 -12.66
CA PHE A 173 15.82 -3.59 -12.44
C PHE A 173 14.32 -3.31 -12.34
N ALA A 174 13.93 -2.21 -11.68
CA ALA A 174 12.61 -1.62 -11.94
C ALA A 174 12.59 -0.94 -13.32
N LEU A 175 11.44 -0.85 -13.98
CA LEU A 175 11.35 -0.17 -15.28
C LEU A 175 11.87 1.27 -15.21
N MET A 176 11.51 1.99 -14.13
CA MET A 176 11.96 3.36 -13.91
C MET A 176 13.46 3.50 -13.66
N ASP A 177 14.17 2.44 -13.28
CA ASP A 177 15.64 2.43 -13.20
C ASP A 177 16.32 2.55 -14.55
N LYS A 178 15.62 2.18 -15.63
CA LYS A 178 16.08 2.29 -17.02
C LYS A 178 15.42 3.43 -17.78
N SER A 179 14.52 4.17 -17.13
CA SER A 179 13.85 5.32 -17.70
C SER A 179 14.82 6.45 -18.04
N GLN A 180 14.57 7.13 -19.17
CA GLN A 180 15.27 8.37 -19.52
C GLN A 180 14.99 9.50 -18.51
N TYR A 181 13.90 9.36 -17.73
CA TYR A 181 13.48 10.33 -16.72
C TYR A 181 13.96 10.00 -15.29
N LYS A 182 14.82 8.98 -15.14
CA LYS A 182 15.29 8.54 -13.82
C LYS A 182 15.84 9.66 -12.95
N ALA A 183 16.65 10.55 -13.53
CA ALA A 183 17.22 11.67 -12.78
C ALA A 183 16.13 12.63 -12.29
N GLN A 184 15.21 13.01 -13.16
CA GLN A 184 14.10 13.93 -12.82
C GLN A 184 13.16 13.32 -11.76
N MET A 185 12.87 12.02 -11.87
CA MET A 185 12.08 11.29 -10.86
C MET A 185 12.78 11.28 -9.51
N ASN A 186 14.08 11.02 -9.48
CA ASN A 186 14.85 11.08 -8.25
C ASN A 186 14.83 12.47 -7.61
N ASP A 187 14.95 13.54 -8.39
CA ASP A 187 14.87 14.91 -7.89
C ASP A 187 13.49 15.18 -7.26
N ILE A 188 12.39 14.79 -7.93
CA ILE A 188 11.03 14.91 -7.40
C ILE A 188 10.87 14.14 -6.09
N ILE A 189 11.36 12.90 -6.02
CA ILE A 189 11.34 12.08 -4.80
C ILE A 189 12.09 12.80 -3.66
N GLN A 190 13.28 13.32 -3.90
CA GLN A 190 14.05 14.02 -2.85
C GLN A 190 13.34 15.27 -2.35
N ILE A 191 12.70 16.03 -3.24
CA ILE A 191 11.91 17.20 -2.87
C ILE A 191 10.69 16.79 -2.03
N SER A 192 9.99 15.74 -2.44
CA SER A 192 8.83 15.19 -1.69
C SER A 192 9.26 14.69 -0.31
N ILE A 193 10.37 13.96 -0.21
CA ILE A 193 10.91 13.52 1.08
C ILE A 193 11.15 14.72 2.01
N LYS A 194 11.81 15.75 1.51
CA LYS A 194 12.19 16.90 2.32
C LYS A 194 11.01 17.77 2.74
N ASN A 195 10.09 18.05 1.82
CA ASN A 195 9.05 19.06 2.03
C ASN A 195 7.68 18.46 2.39
N VAL A 196 7.38 17.24 1.97
CA VAL A 196 6.11 16.57 2.25
C VAL A 196 6.28 15.60 3.42
N TYR A 197 7.07 14.52 3.27
CA TYR A 197 7.15 13.47 4.27
C TYR A 197 7.84 13.90 5.56
N GLN A 198 8.74 14.89 5.51
CA GLN A 198 9.38 15.46 6.70
C GLN A 198 8.71 16.76 7.20
N SER A 199 7.52 17.11 6.69
CA SER A 199 6.75 18.21 7.23
C SER A 199 6.31 17.94 8.67
N LYS A 200 6.16 18.98 9.47
CA LYS A 200 5.71 18.85 10.88
C LYS A 200 4.33 18.23 10.97
N GLU A 201 3.47 18.57 10.02
CA GLU A 201 2.09 18.07 9.93
C GLU A 201 2.06 16.55 9.69
N VAL A 202 2.89 16.04 8.78
CA VAL A 202 2.98 14.60 8.50
C VAL A 202 3.60 13.88 9.70
N ILE A 203 4.71 14.39 10.24
CA ILE A 203 5.37 13.80 11.43
C ILE A 203 4.40 13.70 12.62
N HIS A 204 3.59 14.75 12.88
CA HIS A 204 2.60 14.72 13.96
C HIS A 204 1.54 13.63 13.71
N LYS A 205 1.05 13.49 12.47
CA LYS A 205 0.08 12.44 12.11
C LYS A 205 0.68 11.05 12.26
N GLU A 206 1.92 10.85 11.83
CA GLU A 206 2.63 9.57 11.97
C GLU A 206 2.80 9.17 13.44
N VAL A 207 3.31 10.06 14.29
CA VAL A 207 3.48 9.82 15.73
C VAL A 207 2.14 9.48 16.39
N MET A 208 1.08 10.21 16.03
CA MET A 208 -0.28 9.93 16.52
C MET A 208 -0.78 8.57 16.00
N GLY A 209 -0.55 8.27 14.72
CA GLY A 209 -0.91 7.00 14.08
C GLY A 209 -0.28 5.81 14.79
N TYR A 210 1.01 5.85 15.09
CA TYR A 210 1.70 4.81 15.88
C TYR A 210 0.99 4.57 17.22
N LYS A 211 0.65 5.63 17.95
CA LYS A 211 -0.02 5.51 19.25
C LYS A 211 -1.43 4.90 19.11
N VAL A 212 -2.20 5.36 18.12
CA VAL A 212 -3.57 4.88 17.88
C VAL A 212 -3.54 3.40 17.49
N ILE A 213 -2.76 3.03 16.48
CA ILE A 213 -2.70 1.66 15.96
C ILE A 213 -2.21 0.68 17.02
N ASN A 214 -1.10 1.00 17.70
CA ASN A 214 -0.59 0.13 18.77
C ASN A 214 -1.61 -0.10 19.88
N ASN A 215 -2.35 0.92 20.25
CA ASN A 215 -3.35 0.79 21.31
C ASN A 215 -4.56 -0.05 20.88
N LEU A 216 -5.01 0.12 19.63
CA LEU A 216 -6.08 -0.71 19.06
C LEU A 216 -5.66 -2.18 18.99
N LEU A 217 -4.49 -2.46 18.43
CA LEU A 217 -3.96 -3.82 18.34
C LEU A 217 -3.82 -4.46 19.73
N ASP A 218 -3.18 -3.77 20.68
CA ASP A 218 -3.01 -4.28 22.05
C ASP A 218 -4.35 -4.58 22.72
N SER A 219 -5.31 -3.67 22.63
CA SER A 219 -6.63 -3.82 23.25
C SER A 219 -7.39 -5.01 22.68
N PHE A 220 -7.52 -5.11 21.35
CA PHE A 220 -8.29 -6.18 20.71
C PHE A 220 -7.57 -7.54 20.77
N CYS A 221 -6.25 -7.60 20.56
CA CYS A 221 -5.49 -8.85 20.69
C CYS A 221 -5.54 -9.39 22.12
N THR A 222 -5.45 -8.50 23.12
CA THR A 222 -5.57 -8.89 24.53
C THR A 222 -6.96 -9.44 24.84
N ALA A 223 -8.03 -8.74 24.40
CA ALA A 223 -9.40 -9.16 24.66
C ALA A 223 -9.72 -10.50 23.99
N THR A 224 -9.31 -10.71 22.73
CA THR A 224 -9.52 -11.98 22.03
C THR A 224 -8.76 -13.14 22.69
N ASN A 225 -7.53 -12.93 23.12
CA ASN A 225 -6.75 -13.95 23.83
C ASN A 225 -7.36 -14.32 25.18
N LYS A 226 -7.83 -13.33 25.95
CA LYS A 226 -8.54 -13.58 27.21
C LYS A 226 -9.83 -14.35 27.00
N LYS A 227 -10.59 -14.02 25.93
CA LYS A 227 -11.83 -14.72 25.58
C LYS A 227 -11.54 -16.20 25.25
N GLU A 228 -10.53 -16.48 24.44
CA GLU A 228 -10.10 -17.83 24.11
C GLU A 228 -9.72 -18.63 25.36
N ASN A 229 -9.05 -18.00 26.32
CA ASN A 229 -8.60 -18.64 27.55
C ASN A 229 -9.67 -18.67 28.65
N GLY A 230 -10.89 -18.19 28.39
CA GLY A 230 -11.98 -18.15 29.37
C GLY A 230 -11.78 -17.16 30.52
N SER A 231 -10.91 -16.16 30.34
CA SER A 231 -10.56 -15.13 31.34
C SER A 231 -11.01 -13.71 30.97
N ALA A 232 -11.86 -13.59 29.95
CA ALA A 232 -12.36 -12.31 29.50
C ALA A 232 -13.24 -11.63 30.56
N SER A 233 -12.98 -10.36 30.84
CA SER A 233 -13.81 -9.52 31.68
C SER A 233 -15.05 -9.02 30.91
N ASN A 234 -16.04 -8.46 31.63
CA ASN A 234 -17.18 -7.78 30.97
C ASN A 234 -16.71 -6.67 30.00
N TYR A 235 -15.64 -5.98 30.34
CA TYR A 235 -15.05 -4.96 29.45
C TYR A 235 -14.49 -5.59 28.16
N ASP A 236 -13.74 -6.69 28.28
CA ASP A 236 -13.21 -7.40 27.10
C ASP A 236 -14.36 -7.88 26.19
N GLU A 237 -15.45 -8.40 26.77
CA GLU A 237 -16.64 -8.80 25.99
C GLU A 237 -17.34 -7.64 25.28
N LEU A 238 -17.45 -6.47 25.92
CA LEU A 238 -18.01 -5.27 25.31
C LEU A 238 -17.10 -4.75 24.19
N LEU A 239 -15.78 -4.75 24.42
CA LEU A 239 -14.80 -4.35 23.41
C LEU A 239 -14.90 -5.20 22.15
N LEU A 240 -15.01 -6.52 22.30
CA LEU A 240 -15.13 -7.44 21.17
C LEU A 240 -16.43 -7.26 20.39
N LYS A 241 -17.51 -6.76 20.99
CA LYS A 241 -18.75 -6.42 20.28
C LYS A 241 -18.62 -5.18 19.38
N LEU A 242 -17.57 -4.39 19.51
CA LEU A 242 -17.27 -3.30 18.57
C LEU A 242 -16.70 -3.79 17.24
N LEU A 243 -16.25 -5.04 17.18
CA LEU A 243 -15.80 -5.66 15.93
C LEU A 243 -17.00 -5.91 15.00
N PRO A 244 -16.89 -5.60 13.70
CA PRO A 244 -17.86 -6.05 12.70
C PRO A 244 -18.06 -7.56 12.75
N GLU A 245 -19.24 -8.06 12.35
CA GLU A 245 -19.61 -9.47 12.47
C GLU A 245 -18.55 -10.44 11.92
N ARG A 246 -18.00 -10.14 10.76
CA ARG A 246 -16.93 -10.93 10.11
C ARG A 246 -15.62 -11.03 10.89
N PHE A 247 -15.39 -10.10 11.85
CA PHE A 247 -14.21 -10.07 12.71
C PHE A 247 -14.54 -10.42 14.17
N GLN A 248 -15.80 -10.77 14.45
CA GLN A 248 -16.16 -11.23 15.78
C GLN A 248 -15.46 -12.54 16.09
N PHE A 249 -15.18 -12.72 17.39
CA PHE A 249 -14.47 -13.87 17.89
C PHE A 249 -15.12 -15.18 17.42
N GLN A 250 -14.33 -15.98 16.72
CA GLN A 250 -14.60 -17.37 16.40
C GLN A 250 -13.50 -18.22 17.03
N LYS A 251 -13.79 -19.51 17.27
CA LYS A 251 -12.77 -20.41 17.80
C LYS A 251 -11.77 -20.76 16.71
N GLU A 252 -10.69 -20.01 16.66
CA GLU A 252 -9.63 -20.10 15.65
C GLU A 252 -8.28 -20.37 16.31
N ASN A 253 -7.31 -20.82 15.52
CA ASN A 253 -5.93 -20.87 15.99
C ASN A 253 -5.38 -19.45 16.27
N LEU A 254 -4.30 -19.39 17.03
CA LEU A 254 -3.70 -18.10 17.45
C LEU A 254 -3.31 -17.21 16.28
N TYR A 255 -2.80 -17.79 15.18
CA TYR A 255 -2.37 -17.02 14.02
C TYR A 255 -3.55 -16.32 13.33
N ASP A 256 -4.60 -17.08 12.99
CA ASP A 256 -5.76 -16.53 12.28
C ASP A 256 -6.47 -15.49 13.14
N ARG A 257 -6.61 -15.73 14.43
CA ARG A 257 -7.20 -14.78 15.38
C ARG A 257 -6.45 -13.45 15.44
N LEU A 258 -5.12 -13.47 15.53
CA LEU A 258 -4.32 -12.25 15.55
C LEU A 258 -4.31 -11.55 14.18
N LEU A 259 -4.24 -12.31 13.10
CA LEU A 259 -4.27 -11.77 11.75
C LEU A 259 -5.63 -11.09 11.45
N HIS A 260 -6.75 -11.65 11.92
CA HIS A 260 -8.07 -11.03 11.81
C HIS A 260 -8.14 -9.66 12.49
N ILE A 261 -7.51 -9.50 13.66
CA ILE A 261 -7.43 -8.19 14.32
C ILE A 261 -6.57 -7.22 13.50
N CYS A 262 -5.44 -7.68 12.95
CA CYS A 262 -4.62 -6.85 12.05
C CYS A 262 -5.42 -6.41 10.81
N HIS A 263 -6.16 -7.31 10.18
CA HIS A 263 -7.04 -6.98 9.05
C HIS A 263 -8.13 -5.98 9.44
N PHE A 264 -8.79 -6.16 10.58
CA PHE A 264 -9.78 -5.20 11.06
C PHE A 264 -9.19 -3.80 11.21
N VAL A 265 -8.06 -3.68 11.90
CA VAL A 265 -7.41 -2.37 12.13
C VAL A 265 -6.96 -1.75 10.81
N SER A 266 -6.44 -2.54 9.87
CA SER A 266 -5.99 -2.06 8.57
C SER A 266 -7.11 -1.53 7.66
N LEU A 267 -8.36 -1.91 7.91
CA LEU A 267 -9.54 -1.46 7.16
C LEU A 267 -10.19 -0.20 7.75
N LEU A 268 -9.73 0.26 8.90
CA LEU A 268 -10.23 1.50 9.48
C LEU A 268 -9.72 2.71 8.70
N THR A 269 -10.59 3.69 8.49
CA THR A 269 -10.13 5.03 8.09
C THR A 269 -9.47 5.71 9.28
N ASP A 270 -8.61 6.70 9.05
CA ASP A 270 -7.93 7.47 10.10
C ASP A 270 -8.92 8.03 11.13
N GLY A 271 -10.01 8.63 10.63
CA GLY A 271 -11.06 9.18 11.48
C GLY A 271 -11.71 8.13 12.39
N LYS A 272 -12.00 6.93 11.83
CA LYS A 272 -12.61 5.84 12.59
C LYS A 272 -11.66 5.21 13.59
N ALA A 273 -10.38 5.08 13.23
CA ALA A 273 -9.34 4.60 14.14
C ALA A 273 -9.17 5.54 15.34
N VAL A 274 -9.14 6.85 15.11
CA VAL A 274 -9.05 7.85 16.18
C VAL A 274 -10.30 7.87 17.06
N GLU A 275 -11.50 7.75 16.49
CA GLU A 275 -12.77 7.65 17.23
C GLU A 275 -12.75 6.43 18.16
N LEU A 276 -12.41 5.26 17.62
CA LEU A 276 -12.35 4.01 18.36
C LEU A 276 -11.29 4.07 19.48
N TYR A 277 -10.11 4.61 19.17
CA TYR A 277 -9.06 4.87 20.15
C TYR A 277 -9.57 5.74 21.32
N LYS A 278 -10.25 6.84 21.02
CA LYS A 278 -10.82 7.72 22.08
C LYS A 278 -11.84 6.98 22.94
N THR A 279 -12.70 6.17 22.32
CA THR A 279 -13.70 5.35 23.05
C THR A 279 -13.02 4.39 24.03
N ILE A 280 -11.93 3.73 23.60
CA ILE A 280 -11.18 2.80 24.44
C ILE A 280 -10.44 3.52 25.56
N GLN A 281 -9.87 4.70 25.28
CA GLN A 281 -9.10 5.46 26.27
C GLN A 281 -9.99 6.16 27.31
N ALA A 282 -11.20 6.57 26.97
CA ALA A 282 -12.14 7.21 27.92
C ALA A 282 -12.46 6.35 29.16
N ASN A 283 -12.21 5.04 29.08
CA ASN A 283 -12.42 4.10 30.18
C ASN A 283 -11.14 3.83 31.01
N LYS A 284 -10.01 4.48 30.71
CA LYS A 284 -8.75 4.34 31.46
C LYS A 284 -8.45 5.52 32.38
N SER A 285 -9.39 6.50 32.49
CA SER A 285 -9.29 7.65 33.39
C SER A 285 -10.04 7.44 34.70
#